data_2d96ba520d41091ac8b318119b28f91e
#
_entry.id   2d96ba520d41091ac8b318119b28f91e
#
_cell.length_a   1.000
_cell.length_b   1.000
_cell.length_c   1.000
_cell.angle_alpha   90.00
_cell.angle_beta   90.00
_cell.angle_gamma   90.00
#
_symmetry.space_group_name_H-M   'P 1'
#
loop_
_entity.id
_entity.type
_entity.pdbx_description
1 polymer ?
#
loop_
_entity_poly.entity_id
_entity_poly.type
_entity_poly.pdbx_seq_one_letter_code
_entity_poly.pdbx_strand_id
1 'polypeptide(L)'
;MAGGGEKTGGLGVRSFRREDFWNPYWQTFMSGSQIFIRSIGHSLEGLGIPAYANFDLAAAAPPENATLLIGGMHGNEPATVVLLESFFQSAAWAALGGCPVIVLPLANPDGGKRGTRYNARGVDLNRNCDCNWRADSEEPSGAAPWSEPESRALRDFILAWRPAKIVSLHWALAEIDADGPQSTALAEAMWAALDETARRPYRLRVSELGRGQRRLAQTYVACPGSFGQWCGYGLTYPNGTAPAMVTLELPYDPHSASRPDDLHDTHLDEIRALWQKDAAGYLRAVEPGVHAMLTAACRFSTNT
;
A
#
# COMPACT_ATOMS: atom_id res chain seq x y z
N MET A 1 34.90 4.66 42.09
CA MET A 1 34.53 3.57 41.19
C MET A 1 33.01 3.69 40.93
N ALA A 2 32.64 4.31 39.84
CA ALA A 2 31.25 4.49 39.45
C ALA A 2 31.03 3.71 38.15
N GLY A 3 30.21 2.67 38.23
CA GLY A 3 29.85 1.85 37.09
C GLY A 3 28.79 2.57 36.25
N GLY A 4 29.14 2.90 35.01
CA GLY A 4 28.23 3.39 34.03
C GLY A 4 27.43 2.22 33.44
N GLY A 5 26.13 2.17 33.72
CA GLY A 5 25.18 1.27 33.05
C GLY A 5 24.73 1.90 31.74
N GLU A 6 25.07 1.27 30.62
CA GLU A 6 24.48 1.58 29.32
C GLU A 6 22.97 1.32 29.35
N LYS A 7 22.19 2.37 29.17
CA LYS A 7 20.75 2.26 28.93
C LYS A 7 20.57 1.88 27.48
N THR A 8 20.26 0.62 27.19
CA THR A 8 19.68 0.19 25.92
C THR A 8 18.33 0.88 25.77
N GLY A 9 18.26 1.83 24.83
CA GLY A 9 17.03 2.54 24.49
C GLY A 9 16.05 1.59 23.78
N GLY A 10 15.17 0.96 24.55
CA GLY A 10 14.01 0.29 24.01
C GLY A 10 13.09 1.34 23.41
N LEU A 11 12.73 1.17 22.12
CA LEU A 11 11.70 1.94 21.43
C LEU A 11 10.39 1.75 22.20
N GLY A 12 10.02 2.76 23.00
CA GLY A 12 8.75 2.80 23.68
C GLY A 12 7.63 2.87 22.63
N VAL A 13 6.83 1.82 22.54
CA VAL A 13 5.62 1.79 21.73
C VAL A 13 4.68 2.85 22.28
N ARG A 14 4.58 4.00 21.62
CA ARG A 14 3.56 5.01 21.93
C ARG A 14 2.21 4.43 21.57
N SER A 15 1.25 4.56 22.47
CA SER A 15 -0.17 4.32 22.16
C SER A 15 -0.59 5.34 21.12
N PHE A 16 -0.84 4.89 19.88
CA PHE A 16 -1.30 5.74 18.80
C PHE A 16 -2.73 6.23 19.11
N ARG A 17 -2.89 7.53 19.30
CA ARG A 17 -4.18 8.18 19.40
C ARG A 17 -4.65 8.57 18.00
N ARG A 18 -5.96 8.73 17.81
CA ARG A 18 -6.58 9.15 16.55
C ARG A 18 -6.01 10.48 16.01
N GLU A 19 -5.51 11.32 16.86
CA GLU A 19 -4.85 12.60 16.59
C GLU A 19 -3.38 12.45 16.10
N ASP A 20 -2.74 11.30 16.33
CA ASP A 20 -1.36 11.05 15.91
C ASP A 20 -1.23 10.82 14.38
N PHE A 21 -2.33 10.52 13.67
CA PHE A 21 -2.37 10.38 12.20
C PHE A 21 -2.15 11.70 11.45
N TRP A 22 -2.22 12.85 12.12
CA TRP A 22 -2.17 14.18 11.52
C TRP A 22 -0.99 15.02 12.02
N ASN A 23 0.05 14.39 12.51
CA ASN A 23 1.15 15.11 13.11
C ASN A 23 2.07 15.74 12.03
N PRO A 24 2.16 17.09 11.91
CA PRO A 24 3.08 17.77 11.00
C PRO A 24 4.56 17.61 11.36
N TYR A 25 4.90 16.82 12.39
CA TYR A 25 6.27 16.59 12.88
C TYR A 25 7.11 15.61 12.04
N TRP A 26 6.67 15.19 10.87
CA TRP A 26 7.44 14.37 9.92
C TRP A 26 8.79 14.98 9.56
N GLN A 27 8.95 16.30 9.66
CA GLN A 27 10.20 17.00 9.35
C GLN A 27 11.32 16.74 10.37
N THR A 28 11.06 16.20 11.56
CA THR A 28 12.01 16.15 12.66
C THR A 28 12.72 14.79 12.83
N PHE A 29 12.29 13.74 12.14
CA PHE A 29 12.82 12.38 12.38
C PHE A 29 13.83 11.86 11.35
N MET A 30 14.29 12.69 10.42
CA MET A 30 15.13 12.27 9.31
C MET A 30 16.59 12.53 9.58
N SER A 31 17.26 11.67 10.34
CA SER A 31 18.73 11.68 10.42
C SER A 31 19.32 10.88 9.25
N GLY A 32 19.79 11.55 8.21
CA GLY A 32 20.74 10.99 7.25
C GLY A 32 20.33 10.83 5.79
N SER A 33 19.05 10.91 5.43
CA SER A 33 18.61 10.85 4.01
C SER A 33 17.74 12.05 3.67
N GLN A 34 18.00 12.73 2.57
CA GLN A 34 17.15 13.82 2.09
C GLN A 34 15.82 13.22 1.61
N ILE A 35 14.71 13.72 2.16
CA ILE A 35 13.36 13.32 1.77
C ILE A 35 12.64 14.53 1.20
N PHE A 36 11.98 14.29 0.09
CA PHE A 36 11.16 15.27 -0.60
C PHE A 36 9.70 14.98 -0.34
N ILE A 37 8.92 16.03 -0.06
CA ILE A 37 7.51 15.93 0.25
C ILE A 37 6.72 16.77 -0.74
N ARG A 38 5.64 16.20 -1.27
CA ARG A 38 4.71 16.91 -2.14
C ARG A 38 3.28 16.46 -1.86
N SER A 39 2.33 17.40 -1.78
CA SER A 39 0.92 17.02 -1.87
C SER A 39 0.58 16.69 -3.32
N ILE A 40 -0.03 15.51 -3.54
CA ILE A 40 -0.51 15.10 -4.87
C ILE A 40 -1.90 15.67 -5.17
N GLY A 41 -2.62 16.13 -4.15
CA GLY A 41 -3.96 16.67 -4.22
C GLY A 41 -4.58 16.83 -2.84
N HIS A 42 -5.89 16.97 -2.81
CA HIS A 42 -6.66 17.09 -1.58
C HIS A 42 -7.86 16.15 -1.60
N SER A 43 -8.25 15.68 -0.42
CA SER A 43 -9.50 14.93 -0.22
C SER A 43 -10.72 15.81 -0.41
N LEU A 44 -11.90 15.21 -0.38
CA LEU A 44 -13.17 15.94 -0.49
C LEU A 44 -13.33 17.02 0.61
N GLU A 45 -12.82 16.78 1.83
CA GLU A 45 -12.82 17.74 2.94
C GLU A 45 -11.61 18.70 2.95
N GLY A 46 -10.80 18.67 1.90
CA GLY A 46 -9.66 19.59 1.75
C GLY A 46 -8.39 19.14 2.48
N LEU A 47 -8.32 17.90 2.97
CA LEU A 47 -7.11 17.36 3.58
C LEU A 47 -6.10 16.99 2.51
N GLY A 48 -4.82 17.40 2.70
CA GLY A 48 -3.75 17.10 1.76
C GLY A 48 -3.45 15.61 1.68
N ILE A 49 -3.10 15.12 0.50
CA ILE A 49 -2.65 13.76 0.24
C ILE A 49 -1.13 13.81 0.00
N PRO A 50 -0.29 13.54 1.02
CA PRO A 50 1.15 13.69 0.89
C PRO A 50 1.80 12.48 0.23
N ALA A 51 2.74 12.75 -0.67
CA ALA A 51 3.72 11.79 -1.17
C ALA A 51 5.11 12.16 -0.68
N TYR A 52 5.88 11.17 -0.28
CA TYR A 52 7.25 11.26 0.21
C TYR A 52 8.16 10.50 -0.76
N ALA A 53 9.34 11.04 -1.07
CA ALA A 53 10.28 10.35 -1.95
C ALA A 53 11.72 10.55 -1.48
N ASN A 54 12.61 9.62 -1.85
CA ASN A 54 14.05 9.74 -1.65
C ASN A 54 14.76 10.46 -2.82
N PHE A 55 14.00 11.11 -3.69
CA PHE A 55 14.47 11.95 -4.80
C PHE A 55 13.54 13.15 -4.97
N ASP A 56 14.02 14.18 -5.70
CA ASP A 56 13.26 15.44 -5.86
C ASP A 56 11.98 15.26 -6.67
N LEU A 57 10.83 15.42 -6.01
CA LEU A 57 9.50 15.40 -6.63
C LEU A 57 9.17 16.67 -7.44
N ALA A 58 10.07 17.65 -7.51
CA ALA A 58 9.99 18.79 -8.41
C ALA A 58 10.84 18.61 -9.68
N ALA A 59 11.57 17.51 -9.80
CA ALA A 59 12.39 17.20 -10.96
C ALA A 59 11.55 17.17 -12.26
N ALA A 60 12.18 17.55 -13.38
CA ALA A 60 11.50 17.64 -14.67
C ALA A 60 11.14 16.30 -15.29
N ALA A 61 11.78 15.21 -14.85
CA ALA A 61 11.53 13.86 -15.33
C ALA A 61 11.52 12.85 -14.16
N PRO A 62 10.60 11.89 -14.19
CA PRO A 62 10.58 10.80 -13.22
C PRO A 62 11.83 9.92 -13.39
N PRO A 63 12.42 9.42 -12.28
CA PRO A 63 13.51 8.47 -12.36
C PRO A 63 13.04 7.13 -12.95
N GLU A 64 13.91 6.47 -13.70
CA GLU A 64 13.64 5.13 -14.20
C GLU A 64 13.47 4.13 -13.05
N ASN A 65 12.68 3.10 -13.27
CA ASN A 65 12.44 2.00 -12.33
C ASN A 65 11.92 2.45 -10.93
N ALA A 66 11.24 3.60 -10.84
CA ALA A 66 10.67 4.08 -9.59
C ALA A 66 9.60 3.11 -9.04
N THR A 67 9.58 2.96 -7.72
CA THR A 67 8.54 2.21 -7.01
C THR A 67 7.61 3.18 -6.28
N LEU A 68 6.30 3.00 -6.43
CA LEU A 68 5.28 3.70 -5.66
C LEU A 68 4.66 2.72 -4.65
N LEU A 69 4.76 3.04 -3.37
CA LEU A 69 4.15 2.32 -2.27
C LEU A 69 2.94 3.12 -1.77
N ILE A 70 1.78 2.47 -1.68
CA ILE A 70 0.51 3.13 -1.32
C ILE A 70 -0.11 2.40 -0.13
N GLY A 71 -0.60 3.17 0.86
CA GLY A 71 -1.41 2.68 1.96
C GLY A 71 -2.66 3.53 2.15
N GLY A 72 -3.53 3.12 3.08
CA GLY A 72 -4.68 3.88 3.48
C GLY A 72 -5.65 4.21 2.34
N MET A 73 -5.79 3.34 1.34
CA MET A 73 -6.85 3.40 0.33
C MET A 73 -8.20 3.27 1.00
N HIS A 74 -8.31 2.35 1.96
CA HIS A 74 -9.43 2.25 2.88
C HIS A 74 -9.02 2.83 4.23
N GLY A 75 -9.79 3.79 4.75
CA GLY A 75 -9.41 4.50 5.97
C GLY A 75 -9.55 3.68 7.25
N ASN A 76 -10.22 2.53 7.19
CA ASN A 76 -10.34 1.58 8.29
C ASN A 76 -9.22 0.52 8.34
N GLU A 77 -8.20 0.66 7.50
CA GLU A 77 -7.03 -0.23 7.41
C GLU A 77 -5.75 0.45 7.97
N PRO A 78 -5.70 0.87 9.25
CA PRO A 78 -4.61 1.67 9.79
C PRO A 78 -3.26 0.97 9.78
N ALA A 79 -3.23 -0.37 9.79
CA ALA A 79 -1.97 -1.12 9.72
C ALA A 79 -1.17 -0.81 8.45
N THR A 80 -1.84 -0.58 7.32
CA THR A 80 -1.19 -0.25 6.04
C THR A 80 -0.44 1.06 6.11
N VAL A 81 -1.02 2.06 6.78
CA VAL A 81 -0.40 3.38 6.98
C VAL A 81 0.82 3.25 7.89
N VAL A 82 0.64 2.65 9.08
CA VAL A 82 1.70 2.53 10.07
C VAL A 82 2.89 1.73 9.55
N LEU A 83 2.65 0.66 8.78
CA LEU A 83 3.73 -0.15 8.21
C LEU A 83 4.52 0.58 7.14
N LEU A 84 3.88 1.41 6.31
CA LEU A 84 4.61 2.27 5.37
C LEU A 84 5.42 3.35 6.11
N GLU A 85 4.88 3.89 7.18
CA GLU A 85 5.57 4.86 8.01
C GLU A 85 6.78 4.24 8.72
N SER A 86 6.64 3.04 9.28
CA SER A 86 7.74 2.32 9.92
C SER A 86 8.80 1.89 8.90
N PHE A 87 8.41 1.45 7.70
CA PHE A 87 9.34 1.13 6.62
C PHE A 87 10.24 2.31 6.27
N PHE A 88 9.64 3.48 6.12
CA PHE A 88 10.32 4.72 5.80
C PHE A 88 11.35 5.16 6.87
N GLN A 89 11.18 4.74 8.12
CA GLN A 89 12.09 5.01 9.23
C GLN A 89 13.07 3.85 9.51
N SER A 90 12.98 2.77 8.75
CA SER A 90 13.71 1.53 9.01
C SER A 90 15.13 1.52 8.43
N ALA A 91 15.96 0.61 8.97
CA ALA A 91 17.25 0.29 8.37
C ALA A 91 17.09 -0.28 6.93
N ALA A 92 15.97 -0.92 6.64
CA ALA A 92 15.65 -1.44 5.31
C ALA A 92 15.52 -0.29 4.29
N TRP A 93 14.82 0.79 4.65
CA TRP A 93 14.77 2.01 3.83
C TRP A 93 16.16 2.63 3.62
N ALA A 94 16.94 2.79 4.69
CA ALA A 94 18.28 3.34 4.57
C ALA A 94 19.20 2.50 3.66
N ALA A 95 18.95 1.19 3.60
CA ALA A 95 19.71 0.24 2.77
C ALA A 95 19.22 0.15 1.31
N LEU A 96 18.19 0.90 0.87
CA LEU A 96 17.69 0.88 -0.51
C LEU A 96 18.72 1.44 -1.51
N GLY A 97 19.68 2.23 -1.05
CA GLY A 97 20.70 2.81 -1.90
C GLY A 97 20.10 3.83 -2.87
N GLY A 98 20.41 3.68 -4.16
CA GLY A 98 19.89 4.58 -5.22
C GLY A 98 18.55 4.17 -5.81
N CYS A 99 17.84 3.19 -5.26
CA CYS A 99 16.52 2.80 -5.75
C CYS A 99 15.52 3.96 -5.55
N PRO A 100 14.89 4.51 -6.60
CA PRO A 100 13.94 5.59 -6.47
C PRO A 100 12.61 5.06 -5.92
N VAL A 101 12.16 5.62 -4.80
CA VAL A 101 10.94 5.21 -4.11
C VAL A 101 10.09 6.40 -3.76
N ILE A 102 8.79 6.25 -4.00
CA ILE A 102 7.73 7.17 -3.57
C ILE A 102 6.86 6.41 -2.58
N VAL A 103 6.54 7.01 -1.45
CA VAL A 103 5.61 6.48 -0.44
C VAL A 103 4.43 7.43 -0.30
N LEU A 104 3.23 6.89 -0.45
CA LEU A 104 1.96 7.57 -0.25
C LEU A 104 1.20 6.81 0.86
N PRO A 105 1.43 7.16 2.14
CA PRO A 105 0.98 6.31 3.24
C PRO A 105 -0.54 6.37 3.45
N LEU A 106 -1.23 7.43 3.03
CA LEU A 106 -2.66 7.63 3.27
C LEU A 106 -3.34 8.24 2.04
N ALA A 107 -3.88 7.37 1.17
CA ALA A 107 -4.57 7.79 -0.05
C ALA A 107 -5.98 8.37 0.22
N ASN A 108 -6.63 7.96 1.32
CA ASN A 108 -7.96 8.36 1.74
C ASN A 108 -7.92 9.06 3.11
N PRO A 109 -7.50 10.34 3.18
CA PRO A 109 -7.36 11.01 4.47
C PRO A 109 -8.69 11.21 5.21
N ASP A 110 -9.80 11.46 4.51
CA ASP A 110 -11.11 11.62 5.14
C ASP A 110 -11.60 10.31 5.76
N GLY A 111 -11.44 9.21 5.04
CA GLY A 111 -11.74 7.86 5.56
C GLY A 111 -10.84 7.51 6.73
N GLY A 112 -9.54 7.79 6.65
CA GLY A 112 -8.58 7.57 7.74
C GLY A 112 -8.95 8.32 9.01
N LYS A 113 -9.30 9.60 8.89
CA LYS A 113 -9.77 10.44 10.00
C LYS A 113 -11.02 9.86 10.68
N ARG A 114 -11.93 9.27 9.90
CA ARG A 114 -13.18 8.69 10.40
C ARG A 114 -13.04 7.23 10.81
N GLY A 115 -12.00 6.54 10.36
CA GLY A 115 -11.82 5.10 10.50
C GLY A 115 -12.88 4.34 9.70
N THR A 116 -13.23 4.82 8.49
CA THR A 116 -14.19 4.20 7.59
C THR A 116 -13.50 3.72 6.33
N ARG A 117 -14.02 2.67 5.70
CA ARG A 117 -13.53 2.17 4.41
C ARG A 117 -13.57 3.27 3.34
N TYR A 118 -14.67 3.97 3.28
CA TYR A 118 -15.05 4.91 2.23
C TYR A 118 -14.47 6.31 2.46
N ASN A 119 -14.44 7.11 1.40
CA ASN A 119 -14.11 8.53 1.52
C ASN A 119 -15.26 9.34 2.16
N ALA A 120 -15.15 10.67 2.22
CA ALA A 120 -16.15 11.54 2.83
C ALA A 120 -17.53 11.50 2.15
N ARG A 121 -17.60 11.07 0.88
CA ARG A 121 -18.86 10.90 0.13
C ARG A 121 -19.44 9.50 0.24
N GLY A 122 -18.79 8.60 0.96
CA GLY A 122 -19.21 7.20 1.08
C GLY A 122 -18.83 6.36 -0.14
N VAL A 123 -17.82 6.77 -0.91
CA VAL A 123 -17.33 6.02 -2.08
C VAL A 123 -16.11 5.19 -1.71
N ASP A 124 -16.08 3.94 -2.18
CA ASP A 124 -14.90 3.10 -2.15
C ASP A 124 -13.93 3.55 -3.26
N LEU A 125 -12.80 4.15 -2.86
CA LEU A 125 -11.80 4.61 -3.82
C LEU A 125 -11.20 3.46 -4.64
N ASN A 126 -11.19 2.24 -4.07
CA ASN A 126 -10.77 1.00 -4.75
C ASN A 126 -11.88 0.41 -5.65
N ARG A 127 -12.93 1.16 -5.95
CA ARG A 127 -13.98 0.87 -6.94
C ARG A 127 -14.23 2.05 -7.89
N ASN A 128 -13.50 3.14 -7.73
CA ASN A 128 -13.72 4.40 -8.47
C ASN A 128 -12.79 4.60 -9.68
N CYS A 129 -11.98 3.60 -10.05
CA CYS A 129 -11.17 3.61 -11.27
C CYS A 129 -12.00 3.23 -12.51
N ASP A 130 -11.52 3.56 -13.72
CA ASP A 130 -12.28 3.35 -14.95
C ASP A 130 -12.23 1.91 -15.52
N CYS A 131 -11.27 1.09 -15.06
CA CYS A 131 -11.15 -0.29 -15.54
C CYS A 131 -12.33 -1.14 -15.11
N ASN A 132 -13.18 -1.53 -16.06
CA ASN A 132 -14.41 -2.30 -15.82
C ASN A 132 -15.39 -1.67 -14.82
N TRP A 133 -15.34 -0.36 -14.65
CA TRP A 133 -16.19 0.36 -13.70
C TRP A 133 -17.68 0.09 -13.95
N ARG A 134 -18.46 -0.01 -12.88
CA ARG A 134 -19.89 -0.26 -12.92
C ARG A 134 -20.61 0.58 -11.87
N ALA A 135 -21.69 1.22 -12.27
CA ALA A 135 -22.54 2.00 -11.36
C ALA A 135 -23.35 1.11 -10.39
N ASP A 136 -23.58 -0.15 -10.77
CA ASP A 136 -24.31 -1.18 -10.00
C ASP A 136 -23.37 -2.13 -9.25
N SER A 137 -22.17 -1.68 -8.91
CA SER A 137 -21.23 -2.44 -8.08
C SER A 137 -21.82 -2.68 -6.68
N GLU A 138 -21.50 -3.83 -6.06
CA GLU A 138 -21.89 -4.12 -4.67
C GLU A 138 -21.35 -3.07 -3.70
N GLU A 139 -20.13 -2.59 -3.96
CA GLU A 139 -19.52 -1.51 -3.21
C GLU A 139 -19.77 -0.16 -3.90
N PRO A 140 -19.96 0.94 -3.13
CA PRO A 140 -20.21 2.26 -3.68
C PRO A 140 -19.06 2.75 -4.57
N SER A 141 -19.24 2.72 -5.88
CA SER A 141 -18.21 3.01 -6.89
C SER A 141 -18.15 4.48 -7.32
N GLY A 142 -19.02 5.34 -6.76
CA GLY A 142 -19.15 6.75 -7.13
C GLY A 142 -20.09 7.00 -8.32
N ALA A 143 -20.30 8.28 -8.67
CA ALA A 143 -21.23 8.68 -9.73
C ALA A 143 -20.70 8.38 -11.15
N ALA A 144 -19.39 8.28 -11.30
CA ALA A 144 -18.68 7.95 -12.53
C ALA A 144 -17.26 7.46 -12.18
N PRO A 145 -16.55 6.85 -13.14
CA PRO A 145 -15.11 6.62 -12.96
C PRO A 145 -14.40 7.92 -12.61
N TRP A 146 -13.49 7.84 -11.65
CA TRP A 146 -12.72 9.00 -11.19
C TRP A 146 -13.59 10.17 -10.69
N SER A 147 -14.79 9.90 -10.16
CA SER A 147 -15.64 10.94 -9.59
C SER A 147 -15.05 11.58 -8.33
N GLU A 148 -14.19 10.86 -7.61
CA GLU A 148 -13.66 11.31 -6.34
C GLU A 148 -12.34 12.10 -6.50
N PRO A 149 -12.14 13.19 -5.74
CA PRO A 149 -10.92 13.99 -5.85
C PRO A 149 -9.65 13.20 -5.49
N GLU A 150 -9.74 12.29 -4.51
CA GLU A 150 -8.64 11.44 -4.07
C GLU A 150 -8.20 10.49 -5.18
N SER A 151 -9.13 9.81 -5.85
CA SER A 151 -8.83 8.88 -6.93
C SER A 151 -8.28 9.61 -8.17
N ARG A 152 -8.79 10.82 -8.48
CA ARG A 152 -8.21 11.68 -9.54
C ARG A 152 -6.79 12.10 -9.22
N ALA A 153 -6.55 12.55 -7.98
CA ALA A 153 -5.21 12.97 -7.56
C ALA A 153 -4.20 11.84 -7.70
N LEU A 154 -4.59 10.63 -7.28
CA LEU A 154 -3.75 9.43 -7.39
C LEU A 154 -3.49 9.06 -8.86
N ARG A 155 -4.53 9.02 -9.70
CA ARG A 155 -4.42 8.78 -11.15
C ARG A 155 -3.46 9.78 -11.81
N ASP A 156 -3.69 11.07 -11.59
CA ASP A 156 -2.94 12.14 -12.26
C ASP A 156 -1.47 12.12 -11.81
N PHE A 157 -1.21 11.81 -10.54
CA PHE A 157 0.13 11.61 -10.01
C PHE A 157 0.84 10.41 -10.66
N ILE A 158 0.17 9.27 -10.78
CA ILE A 158 0.73 8.06 -11.41
C ILE A 158 1.04 8.31 -12.89
N LEU A 159 0.13 8.97 -13.62
CA LEU A 159 0.34 9.33 -15.02
C LEU A 159 1.50 10.30 -15.22
N ALA A 160 1.73 11.22 -14.29
CA ALA A 160 2.84 12.16 -14.33
C ALA A 160 4.18 11.49 -14.00
N TRP A 161 4.23 10.68 -12.93
CA TRP A 161 5.46 10.08 -12.40
C TRP A 161 5.80 8.72 -13.00
N ARG A 162 4.84 8.04 -13.61
CA ARG A 162 5.02 6.77 -14.33
C ARG A 162 5.86 5.74 -13.58
N PRO A 163 5.53 5.42 -12.30
CA PRO A 163 6.30 4.43 -11.57
C PRO A 163 6.31 3.09 -12.31
N ALA A 164 7.47 2.46 -12.39
CA ALA A 164 7.60 1.15 -13.03
C ALA A 164 6.98 0.03 -12.19
N LYS A 165 6.87 0.26 -10.87
CA LYS A 165 6.32 -0.69 -9.91
C LYS A 165 5.38 0.05 -8.96
N ILE A 166 4.25 -0.58 -8.66
CA ILE A 166 3.26 -0.08 -7.69
C ILE A 166 2.95 -1.21 -6.71
N VAL A 167 3.01 -0.94 -5.42
CA VAL A 167 2.54 -1.85 -4.37
C VAL A 167 1.49 -1.13 -3.54
N SER A 168 0.26 -1.62 -3.56
CA SER A 168 -0.84 -1.11 -2.74
C SER A 168 -1.07 -2.03 -1.55
N LEU A 169 -0.92 -1.50 -0.34
CA LEU A 169 -1.14 -2.24 0.89
C LEU A 169 -2.61 -2.16 1.28
N HIS A 170 -3.18 -3.31 1.55
CA HIS A 170 -4.54 -3.51 2.04
C HIS A 170 -4.55 -4.45 3.26
N TRP A 171 -5.69 -4.66 3.87
CA TRP A 171 -5.90 -5.53 5.02
C TRP A 171 -7.33 -6.10 4.96
N ALA A 172 -7.60 -7.44 4.99
CA ALA A 172 -6.80 -8.43 5.68
C ALA A 172 -6.89 -9.81 4.99
N LEU A 173 -6.66 -9.90 3.70
CA LEU A 173 -6.82 -11.15 2.93
C LEU A 173 -5.59 -12.08 2.97
N ALA A 174 -4.46 -11.62 3.53
CA ALA A 174 -3.21 -12.38 3.59
C ALA A 174 -2.73 -12.85 2.20
N GLU A 175 -2.68 -11.94 1.23
CA GLU A 175 -2.35 -12.26 -0.15
C GLU A 175 -1.28 -11.33 -0.72
N ILE A 176 -0.41 -11.87 -1.56
CA ILE A 176 0.45 -11.13 -2.47
C ILE A 176 -0.14 -11.35 -3.85
N ASP A 177 -0.94 -10.41 -4.33
CA ASP A 177 -1.71 -10.55 -5.56
C ASP A 177 -1.06 -9.78 -6.71
N ALA A 178 -0.66 -10.50 -7.76
CA ALA A 178 -0.09 -9.93 -8.97
C ALA A 178 -1.20 -9.40 -9.89
N ASP A 179 -1.44 -8.11 -9.85
CA ASP A 179 -2.41 -7.43 -10.71
C ASP A 179 -1.82 -7.24 -12.12
N GLY A 180 -2.14 -8.15 -13.02
CA GLY A 180 -1.70 -8.08 -14.41
C GLY A 180 -0.49 -8.97 -14.75
N PRO A 181 -0.32 -9.27 -16.04
CA PRO A 181 0.66 -10.24 -16.50
C PRO A 181 2.12 -9.83 -16.24
N GLN A 182 2.41 -8.53 -16.22
CA GLN A 182 3.75 -7.99 -15.95
C GLN A 182 4.11 -7.98 -14.46
N SER A 183 3.16 -8.32 -13.58
CA SER A 183 3.31 -8.21 -12.13
C SER A 183 3.78 -9.49 -11.45
N THR A 184 3.71 -10.63 -12.15
CA THR A 184 4.04 -11.96 -11.60
C THR A 184 5.45 -12.02 -11.03
N ALA A 185 6.45 -11.57 -11.78
CA ALA A 185 7.85 -11.62 -11.32
C ALA A 185 8.11 -10.72 -10.10
N LEU A 186 7.42 -9.57 -10.00
CA LEU A 186 7.48 -8.70 -8.83
C LEU A 186 6.87 -9.39 -7.60
N ALA A 187 5.69 -9.98 -7.74
CA ALA A 187 5.03 -10.69 -6.65
C ALA A 187 5.84 -11.91 -6.19
N GLU A 188 6.44 -12.66 -7.11
CA GLU A 188 7.35 -13.78 -6.79
C GLU A 188 8.62 -13.30 -6.06
N ALA A 189 9.18 -12.15 -6.44
CA ALA A 189 10.33 -11.58 -5.73
C ALA A 189 9.96 -11.14 -4.30
N MET A 190 8.78 -10.54 -4.10
CA MET A 190 8.26 -10.21 -2.78
C MET A 190 8.03 -11.46 -1.93
N TRP A 191 7.43 -12.49 -2.51
CA TRP A 191 7.23 -13.79 -1.85
C TRP A 191 8.55 -14.45 -1.44
N ALA A 192 9.54 -14.44 -2.32
CA ALA A 192 10.87 -15.04 -2.07
C ALA A 192 11.66 -14.31 -0.96
N ALA A 193 11.34 -13.05 -0.69
CA ALA A 193 11.96 -12.27 0.37
C ALA A 193 11.50 -12.67 1.79
N LEU A 194 10.39 -13.41 1.90
CA LEU A 194 9.87 -13.90 3.18
C LEU A 194 10.59 -15.18 3.61
N ASP A 195 10.98 -15.27 4.88
CA ASP A 195 11.34 -16.54 5.49
C ASP A 195 10.11 -17.45 5.67
N GLU A 196 10.32 -18.69 6.09
CA GLU A 196 9.25 -19.67 6.23
C GLU A 196 8.16 -19.25 7.22
N THR A 197 8.55 -18.61 8.31
CA THR A 197 7.61 -18.14 9.34
C THR A 197 6.77 -16.97 8.87
N ALA A 198 7.41 -15.95 8.30
CA ALA A 198 6.74 -14.78 7.76
C ALA A 198 5.86 -15.11 6.56
N ARG A 199 6.21 -16.16 5.79
CA ARG A 199 5.44 -16.63 4.62
C ARG A 199 4.16 -17.36 5.01
N ARG A 200 4.12 -18.00 6.18
CA ARG A 200 3.04 -18.89 6.60
C ARG A 200 1.63 -18.31 6.46
N PRO A 201 1.33 -17.06 6.86
CA PRO A 201 -0.02 -16.50 6.72
C PRO A 201 -0.39 -16.11 5.29
N TYR A 202 0.59 -15.91 4.41
CA TYR A 202 0.33 -15.35 3.08
C TYR A 202 0.06 -16.41 2.02
N ARG A 203 -0.64 -15.99 0.96
CA ARG A 203 -0.79 -16.72 -0.30
C ARG A 203 -0.21 -15.88 -1.43
N LEU A 204 0.51 -16.52 -2.34
CA LEU A 204 0.95 -15.89 -3.58
C LEU A 204 -0.12 -16.13 -4.65
N ARG A 205 -0.71 -15.05 -5.15
CA ARG A 205 -1.63 -15.08 -6.29
C ARG A 205 -0.94 -14.46 -7.51
N VAL A 206 -0.54 -15.30 -8.43
CA VAL A 206 0.07 -14.90 -9.68
C VAL A 206 -0.88 -15.17 -10.83
N SER A 207 -0.92 -14.23 -11.78
CA SER A 207 -1.71 -14.42 -12.99
C SER A 207 -1.20 -15.61 -13.79
N GLU A 208 -2.02 -16.65 -13.91
CA GLU A 208 -1.74 -17.78 -14.79
C GLU A 208 -1.99 -17.46 -16.29
N LEU A 209 -2.32 -16.22 -16.64
CA LEU A 209 -2.52 -15.80 -18.04
C LEU A 209 -1.28 -16.07 -18.90
N GLY A 210 -0.08 -16.07 -18.31
CA GLY A 210 1.15 -16.53 -18.95
C GLY A 210 1.27 -18.04 -19.09
N ARG A 211 0.44 -18.84 -18.41
CA ARG A 211 0.43 -20.30 -18.43
C ARG A 211 -0.85 -20.90 -19.06
N GLY A 212 -1.68 -20.09 -19.69
CA GLY A 212 -2.82 -20.58 -20.50
C GLY A 212 -4.09 -20.95 -19.72
N GLN A 213 -4.25 -20.58 -18.47
CA GLN A 213 -5.45 -20.90 -17.69
C GLN A 213 -6.41 -19.70 -17.53
N ARG A 214 -7.68 -19.92 -17.89
CA ARG A 214 -8.77 -18.93 -17.90
C ARG A 214 -9.33 -18.52 -16.54
N ARG A 215 -8.85 -19.07 -15.41
CA ARG A 215 -9.49 -18.91 -14.09
C ARG A 215 -9.37 -17.50 -13.49
N LEU A 216 -8.36 -16.73 -13.86
CA LEU A 216 -8.15 -15.38 -13.31
C LEU A 216 -9.06 -14.31 -13.91
N ALA A 217 -9.51 -14.47 -15.13
CA ALA A 217 -10.49 -13.57 -15.72
C ALA A 217 -11.79 -13.49 -14.91
N GLN A 218 -12.15 -14.56 -14.18
CA GLN A 218 -13.35 -14.58 -13.34
C GLN A 218 -13.16 -13.86 -11.99
N THR A 219 -11.97 -13.91 -11.39
CA THR A 219 -11.71 -13.24 -10.09
C THR A 219 -11.59 -11.73 -10.29
N TYR A 220 -10.97 -11.28 -11.38
CA TYR A 220 -10.85 -9.86 -11.71
C TYR A 220 -12.14 -9.21 -12.23
N VAL A 221 -13.04 -9.97 -12.81
CA VAL A 221 -14.40 -9.52 -13.13
C VAL A 221 -15.21 -9.22 -11.85
N ALA A 222 -14.81 -9.79 -10.71
CA ALA A 222 -15.49 -9.59 -9.44
C ALA A 222 -15.16 -8.27 -8.72
N CYS A 223 -14.14 -7.51 -9.17
CA CYS A 223 -13.76 -6.23 -8.54
C CYS A 223 -13.79 -5.06 -9.54
N PRO A 224 -14.94 -4.72 -10.12
CA PRO A 224 -15.05 -3.67 -11.12
C PRO A 224 -14.62 -2.32 -10.57
N GLY A 225 -13.81 -1.57 -11.35
CA GLY A 225 -13.31 -0.26 -10.96
C GLY A 225 -12.21 -0.28 -9.90
N SER A 226 -11.60 -1.45 -9.59
CA SER A 226 -10.53 -1.52 -8.60
C SER A 226 -9.24 -0.88 -9.09
N PHE A 227 -8.47 -0.36 -8.14
CA PHE A 227 -7.18 0.28 -8.41
C PHE A 227 -6.16 -0.73 -8.97
N GLY A 228 -6.11 -1.94 -8.41
CA GLY A 228 -5.23 -3.01 -8.90
C GLY A 228 -5.54 -3.38 -10.35
N GLN A 229 -6.83 -3.53 -10.72
CA GLN A 229 -7.23 -3.77 -12.10
C GLN A 229 -6.82 -2.62 -13.04
N TRP A 230 -7.03 -1.39 -12.61
CA TRP A 230 -6.65 -0.25 -13.44
C TRP A 230 -5.15 -0.22 -13.68
N CYS A 231 -4.33 -0.34 -12.64
CA CYS A 231 -2.88 -0.34 -12.77
C CYS A 231 -2.36 -1.52 -13.60
N GLY A 232 -2.89 -2.73 -13.36
CA GLY A 232 -2.34 -3.96 -13.94
C GLY A 232 -2.84 -4.30 -15.34
N TYR A 233 -4.05 -3.86 -15.70
CA TYR A 233 -4.69 -4.20 -16.98
C TYR A 233 -5.16 -2.99 -17.79
N GLY A 234 -5.53 -1.89 -17.13
CA GLY A 234 -6.09 -0.70 -17.78
C GLY A 234 -5.06 0.36 -18.14
N LEU A 235 -3.95 0.42 -17.37
CA LEU A 235 -2.96 1.49 -17.48
C LEU A 235 -1.85 1.14 -18.48
N THR A 236 -1.69 2.00 -19.48
CA THR A 236 -0.50 2.04 -20.32
C THR A 236 0.01 3.47 -20.37
N TYR A 237 1.28 3.66 -20.09
CA TYR A 237 1.90 5.00 -20.15
C TYR A 237 2.11 5.45 -21.60
N PRO A 238 2.28 6.77 -21.85
CA PRO A 238 2.48 7.29 -23.21
C PRO A 238 3.69 6.70 -23.95
N ASN A 239 4.67 6.16 -23.23
CA ASN A 239 5.84 5.48 -23.80
C ASN A 239 5.58 4.00 -24.13
N GLY A 240 4.35 3.51 -23.98
CA GLY A 240 3.95 2.13 -24.26
C GLY A 240 4.24 1.13 -23.13
N THR A 241 4.82 1.56 -22.01
CA THR A 241 5.05 0.68 -20.86
C THR A 241 3.85 0.67 -19.91
N ALA A 242 3.76 -0.35 -19.06
CA ALA A 242 2.77 -0.46 -17.98
C ALA A 242 3.50 -0.79 -16.66
N PRO A 243 2.98 -0.38 -15.51
CA PRO A 243 3.59 -0.72 -14.22
C PRO A 243 3.39 -2.20 -13.88
N ALA A 244 4.35 -2.80 -13.18
CA ALA A 244 4.08 -4.01 -12.42
C ALA A 244 3.32 -3.62 -11.15
N MET A 245 2.11 -4.16 -10.97
CA MET A 245 1.22 -3.83 -9.86
C MET A 245 1.01 -5.04 -8.94
N VAL A 246 1.25 -4.86 -7.66
CA VAL A 246 0.97 -5.87 -6.63
C VAL A 246 0.04 -5.28 -5.58
N THR A 247 -1.07 -5.94 -5.34
CA THR A 247 -1.90 -5.72 -4.15
C THR A 247 -1.36 -6.62 -3.03
N LEU A 248 -0.84 -5.99 -1.97
CA LEU A 248 -0.36 -6.67 -0.78
C LEU A 248 -1.41 -6.59 0.31
N GLU A 249 -2.12 -7.67 0.50
CA GLU A 249 -3.11 -7.84 1.56
C GLU A 249 -2.44 -8.37 2.83
N LEU A 250 -2.42 -7.57 3.88
CA LEU A 250 -1.88 -7.97 5.18
C LEU A 250 -2.68 -9.13 5.77
N PRO A 251 -2.10 -9.98 6.65
CA PRO A 251 -2.83 -11.09 7.26
C PRO A 251 -3.83 -10.59 8.31
N TYR A 252 -4.99 -11.25 8.39
CA TYR A 252 -5.95 -11.06 9.48
C TYR A 252 -5.32 -11.46 10.82
N ASP A 253 -4.80 -12.69 10.90
CA ASP A 253 -4.03 -13.19 12.04
C ASP A 253 -2.61 -13.54 11.56
N PRO A 254 -1.57 -12.82 12.01
CA PRO A 254 -0.20 -13.08 11.58
C PRO A 254 0.37 -14.40 12.10
N HIS A 255 -0.29 -15.05 13.05
CA HIS A 255 0.14 -16.33 13.65
C HIS A 255 -0.56 -17.54 13.07
N SER A 256 -1.57 -17.34 12.24
CA SER A 256 -2.39 -18.40 11.67
C SER A 256 -2.27 -18.48 10.15
N ALA A 257 -2.16 -19.69 9.62
CA ALA A 257 -2.38 -19.95 8.21
C ALA A 257 -3.88 -20.08 7.88
N SER A 258 -4.76 -20.14 8.90
CA SER A 258 -6.19 -20.17 8.71
C SER A 258 -6.69 -18.75 8.37
N ARG A 259 -7.48 -18.69 7.36
CA ARG A 259 -8.15 -17.50 6.88
C ARG A 259 -9.65 -17.74 7.01
N PRO A 260 -10.45 -16.76 7.42
CA PRO A 260 -11.89 -16.85 7.22
C PRO A 260 -12.16 -17.02 5.72
N ASP A 261 -12.87 -18.09 5.33
CA ASP A 261 -13.14 -18.39 3.91
C ASP A 261 -14.02 -17.31 3.24
N ASP A 262 -14.71 -16.51 4.06
CA ASP A 262 -15.64 -15.45 3.66
C ASP A 262 -15.31 -14.15 4.40
N LEU A 263 -14.26 -13.43 3.98
CA LEU A 263 -14.03 -12.05 4.45
C LEU A 263 -14.99 -11.10 3.72
N HIS A 264 -16.21 -11.01 4.19
CA HIS A 264 -17.16 -9.95 3.88
C HIS A 264 -16.99 -8.76 4.86
N ASP A 265 -17.61 -7.62 4.55
CA ASP A 265 -17.55 -6.39 5.35
C ASP A 265 -17.86 -6.55 6.85
N THR A 266 -18.58 -7.60 7.25
CA THR A 266 -18.83 -7.95 8.65
C THR A 266 -17.58 -8.20 9.48
N HIS A 267 -16.45 -8.56 8.86
CA HIS A 267 -15.17 -8.79 9.53
C HIS A 267 -14.35 -7.50 9.76
N LEU A 268 -14.77 -6.38 9.17
CA LEU A 268 -14.08 -5.09 9.36
C LEU A 268 -14.16 -4.60 10.80
N ASP A 269 -15.28 -4.88 11.51
CA ASP A 269 -15.41 -4.56 12.93
C ASP A 269 -14.54 -5.47 13.79
N GLU A 270 -14.33 -6.73 13.39
CA GLU A 270 -13.40 -7.66 14.04
C GLU A 270 -11.96 -7.23 13.85
N ILE A 271 -11.57 -6.82 12.63
CA ILE A 271 -10.25 -6.26 12.33
C ILE A 271 -9.99 -5.02 13.18
N ARG A 272 -10.96 -4.13 13.27
CA ARG A 272 -10.89 -2.95 14.14
C ARG A 272 -10.74 -3.34 15.62
N ALA A 273 -11.47 -4.34 16.07
CA ALA A 273 -11.39 -4.85 17.45
C ALA A 273 -10.01 -5.46 17.75
N LEU A 274 -9.44 -6.24 16.81
CA LEU A 274 -8.09 -6.79 16.92
C LEU A 274 -7.04 -5.68 16.99
N TRP A 275 -7.14 -4.69 16.12
CA TRP A 275 -6.25 -3.54 16.14
C TRP A 275 -6.34 -2.76 17.46
N GLN A 276 -7.54 -2.51 17.94
CA GLN A 276 -7.74 -1.82 19.22
C GLN A 276 -7.22 -2.62 20.41
N LYS A 277 -7.27 -3.96 20.32
CA LYS A 277 -6.84 -4.86 21.40
C LYS A 277 -5.31 -4.92 21.52
N ASP A 278 -4.58 -5.12 20.41
CA ASP A 278 -3.12 -5.24 20.41
C ASP A 278 -2.49 -4.85 19.06
N ALA A 279 -2.58 -3.58 18.69
CA ALA A 279 -1.92 -3.07 17.47
C ALA A 279 -0.41 -3.29 17.51
N ALA A 280 0.21 -3.13 18.66
CA ALA A 280 1.65 -3.28 18.81
C ALA A 280 2.11 -4.74 18.63
N GLY A 281 1.36 -5.70 19.13
CA GLY A 281 1.63 -7.12 18.93
C GLY A 281 1.47 -7.52 17.47
N TYR A 282 0.39 -7.05 16.84
CA TYR A 282 0.17 -7.25 15.40
C TYR A 282 1.34 -6.71 14.58
N LEU A 283 1.72 -5.44 14.79
CA LEU A 283 2.82 -4.82 14.04
C LEU A 283 4.13 -5.58 14.24
N ARG A 284 4.50 -5.93 15.48
CA ARG A 284 5.71 -6.72 15.74
C ARG A 284 5.76 -8.03 14.97
N ALA A 285 4.60 -8.65 14.74
CA ALA A 285 4.51 -9.93 14.04
C ALA A 285 4.64 -9.77 12.51
N VAL A 286 4.07 -8.71 11.91
CA VAL A 286 4.02 -8.56 10.46
C VAL A 286 5.11 -7.68 9.87
N GLU A 287 5.61 -6.70 10.63
CA GLU A 287 6.52 -5.66 10.15
C GLU A 287 7.80 -6.21 9.50
N PRO A 288 8.52 -7.21 10.07
CA PRO A 288 9.73 -7.72 9.44
C PRO A 288 9.48 -8.30 8.05
N GLY A 289 8.40 -9.08 7.90
CA GLY A 289 8.01 -9.66 6.61
C GLY A 289 7.58 -8.59 5.61
N VAL A 290 6.78 -7.61 6.04
CA VAL A 290 6.37 -6.49 5.19
C VAL A 290 7.58 -5.68 4.72
N HIS A 291 8.49 -5.33 5.61
CA HIS A 291 9.71 -4.60 5.24
C HIS A 291 10.59 -5.39 4.26
N ALA A 292 10.70 -6.71 4.42
CA ALA A 292 11.42 -7.57 3.48
C ALA A 292 10.76 -7.55 2.08
N MET A 293 9.44 -7.68 1.99
CA MET A 293 8.68 -7.61 0.73
C MET A 293 8.81 -6.25 0.05
N LEU A 294 8.66 -5.16 0.79
CA LEU A 294 8.79 -3.80 0.26
C LEU A 294 10.22 -3.52 -0.22
N THR A 295 11.23 -4.00 0.50
CA THR A 295 12.62 -3.90 0.08
C THR A 295 12.86 -4.65 -1.23
N ALA A 296 12.35 -5.87 -1.35
CA ALA A 296 12.44 -6.66 -2.57
C ALA A 296 11.75 -5.94 -3.75
N ALA A 297 10.56 -5.38 -3.53
CA ALA A 297 9.86 -4.61 -4.55
C ALA A 297 10.65 -3.37 -5.00
N CYS A 298 11.23 -2.62 -4.06
CA CYS A 298 12.02 -1.44 -4.39
C CYS A 298 13.27 -1.79 -5.21
N ARG A 299 13.92 -2.91 -4.92
CA ARG A 299 15.14 -3.38 -5.61
C ARG A 299 14.88 -4.14 -6.90
N PHE A 300 13.65 -4.60 -7.10
CA PHE A 300 13.28 -5.34 -8.32
C PHE A 300 13.51 -4.48 -9.58
N SER A 301 14.08 -5.07 -10.62
CA SER A 301 14.27 -4.40 -11.92
C SER A 301 13.23 -4.92 -12.92
N THR A 302 12.49 -4.01 -13.53
CA THR A 302 11.54 -4.34 -14.60
C THR A 302 12.21 -4.47 -15.98
N ASN A 303 13.53 -4.23 -16.06
CA ASN A 303 14.30 -4.22 -17.31
C ASN A 303 14.99 -5.57 -17.62
N THR A 304 14.47 -6.69 -17.08
CA THR A 304 15.03 -8.02 -17.39
C THR A 304 14.17 -8.77 -18.39
#